data_2cb1f6eaff0a7b551b3cf33de3e8d7f2
#
_entry.id   2cb1f6eaff0a7b551b3cf33de3e8d7f2
#
_cell.length_a   1.000
_cell.length_b   1.000
_cell.length_c   1.000
_cell.angle_alpha   90.00
_cell.angle_beta   90.00
_cell.angle_gamma   90.00
#
_symmetry.space_group_name_H-M   'P 1'
#
loop_
_entity.id
_entity.type
_entity.pdbx_description
1 polymer ?
#
loop_
_entity_poly.entity_id
_entity_poly.type
_entity_poly.pdbx_seq_one_letter_code
_entity_poly.pdbx_strand_id
1 'polypeptide(L)'
;MNELELIQGLKSGDEASFKYLVDTYQDRIFNTAIGIVQNAEDAEDVAQEVFIQVYRSIHGFKGESKLSTWLYRIATTRSLDLLRSRKSKKRFGFVQRLFGDGNEPLYELPDFNHPGIALDRKENSAKLFKAIAQLPENQKIAFTLHKLEDLSYQEISEVMETSVPAVESLMHRAKQNLRKILEKETD
;
A
#
# COMPACT_ATOMS: atom_id res chain seq x y z
N MET A 1 1.53 1.54 25.72
CA MET A 1 1.78 2.97 25.45
C MET A 1 0.56 3.53 24.79
N ASN A 2 -0.01 4.64 25.27
CA ASN A 2 -1.11 5.30 24.58
C ASN A 2 -0.58 6.17 23.42
N GLU A 3 -1.47 6.63 22.52
CA GLU A 3 -1.06 7.35 21.30
C GLU A 3 -0.35 8.67 21.62
N LEU A 4 -0.79 9.41 22.66
CA LEU A 4 -0.17 10.67 23.05
C LEU A 4 1.24 10.46 23.61
N GLU A 5 1.43 9.46 24.47
CA GLU A 5 2.74 9.07 24.99
C GLU A 5 3.69 8.67 23.84
N LEU A 6 3.18 7.87 22.90
CA LEU A 6 3.96 7.46 21.74
C LEU A 6 4.41 8.66 20.89
N ILE A 7 3.49 9.57 20.58
CA ILE A 7 3.83 10.77 19.80
C ILE A 7 4.85 11.65 20.55
N GLN A 8 4.71 11.82 21.86
CA GLN A 8 5.66 12.60 22.67
C GLN A 8 7.05 11.94 22.68
N GLY A 9 7.11 10.63 22.89
CA GLY A 9 8.35 9.86 22.84
C GLY A 9 9.03 9.94 21.48
N LEU A 10 8.26 9.77 20.38
CA LEU A 10 8.79 9.92 19.02
C LEU A 10 9.34 11.34 18.79
N LYS A 11 8.66 12.38 19.24
CA LYS A 11 9.13 13.78 19.13
C LYS A 11 10.37 14.05 19.97
N SER A 12 10.55 13.36 21.09
CA SER A 12 11.77 13.48 21.91
C SER A 12 12.95 12.63 21.40
N GLY A 13 12.73 11.83 20.34
CA GLY A 13 13.76 10.93 19.80
C GLY A 13 13.99 9.67 20.66
N ASP A 14 12.99 9.27 21.48
CA ASP A 14 13.07 8.09 22.32
C ASP A 14 13.08 6.80 21.47
N GLU A 15 14.15 6.02 21.57
CA GLU A 15 14.33 4.78 20.83
C GLU A 15 13.29 3.72 21.18
N ALA A 16 12.83 3.65 22.43
CA ALA A 16 11.82 2.68 22.84
C ALA A 16 10.46 2.98 22.20
N SER A 17 10.10 4.25 22.09
CA SER A 17 8.90 4.71 21.37
C SER A 17 8.99 4.42 19.89
N PHE A 18 10.14 4.62 19.26
CA PHE A 18 10.33 4.29 17.85
C PHE A 18 10.26 2.78 17.62
N LYS A 19 10.90 1.99 18.46
CA LYS A 19 10.79 0.52 18.40
C LYS A 19 9.34 0.08 18.55
N TYR A 20 8.60 0.61 19.52
CA TYR A 20 7.18 0.30 19.72
C TYR A 20 6.34 0.63 18.48
N LEU A 21 6.60 1.78 17.83
CA LEU A 21 5.95 2.17 16.59
C LEU A 21 6.19 1.11 15.50
N VAL A 22 7.46 0.74 15.27
CA VAL A 22 7.81 -0.25 14.25
C VAL A 22 7.17 -1.60 14.56
N ASP A 23 7.34 -2.12 15.77
CA ASP A 23 6.77 -3.40 16.20
C ASP A 23 5.24 -3.45 16.04
N THR A 24 4.56 -2.30 16.22
CA THR A 24 3.10 -2.21 16.13
C THR A 24 2.60 -2.10 14.68
N TYR A 25 3.33 -1.40 13.80
CA TYR A 25 2.82 -1.01 12.50
C TYR A 25 3.54 -1.63 11.30
N GLN A 26 4.69 -2.31 11.46
CA GLN A 26 5.47 -2.84 10.34
C GLN A 26 4.64 -3.74 9.41
N ASP A 27 3.91 -4.71 9.97
CA ASP A 27 3.11 -5.65 9.18
C ASP A 27 1.96 -4.93 8.47
N ARG A 28 1.32 -3.98 9.13
CA ARG A 28 0.21 -3.19 8.59
C ARG A 28 0.67 -2.28 7.44
N ILE A 29 1.82 -1.64 7.59
CA ILE A 29 2.41 -0.81 6.54
C ILE A 29 2.87 -1.66 5.37
N PHE A 30 3.51 -2.81 5.64
CA PHE A 30 3.87 -3.78 4.60
C PHE A 30 2.63 -4.28 3.84
N ASN A 31 1.56 -4.67 4.55
CA ASN A 31 0.31 -5.13 3.92
C ASN A 31 -0.33 -4.04 3.05
N THR A 32 -0.30 -2.80 3.51
CA THR A 32 -0.77 -1.66 2.71
C THR A 32 0.09 -1.51 1.46
N ALA A 33 1.40 -1.53 1.60
CA ALA A 33 2.33 -1.38 0.49
C ALA A 33 2.16 -2.53 -0.52
N ILE A 34 2.21 -3.80 -0.08
CA ILE A 34 2.10 -4.96 -0.98
C ILE A 34 0.77 -4.99 -1.74
N GLY A 35 -0.33 -4.58 -1.09
CA GLY A 35 -1.63 -4.45 -1.75
C GLY A 35 -1.64 -3.42 -2.89
N ILE A 36 -0.77 -2.41 -2.83
CA ILE A 36 -0.67 -1.35 -3.83
C ILE A 36 0.39 -1.66 -4.89
N VAL A 37 1.65 -1.98 -4.46
CA VAL A 37 2.78 -2.15 -5.38
C VAL A 37 2.85 -3.53 -6.00
N GLN A 38 2.25 -4.55 -5.35
CA GLN A 38 2.14 -5.92 -5.84
C GLN A 38 3.51 -6.61 -6.05
N ASN A 39 4.52 -6.22 -5.28
CA ASN A 39 5.85 -6.81 -5.27
C ASN A 39 6.42 -6.75 -3.86
N ALA A 40 6.92 -7.87 -3.32
CA ALA A 40 7.33 -7.98 -1.93
C ALA A 40 8.55 -7.11 -1.60
N GLU A 41 9.57 -7.12 -2.45
CA GLU A 41 10.79 -6.33 -2.29
C GLU A 41 10.46 -4.82 -2.26
N ASP A 42 9.62 -4.37 -3.19
CA ASP A 42 9.12 -3.00 -3.21
C ASP A 42 8.31 -2.64 -1.97
N ALA A 43 7.51 -3.58 -1.47
CA ALA A 43 6.70 -3.34 -0.28
C ALA A 43 7.57 -3.22 0.97
N GLU A 44 8.64 -4.00 1.07
CA GLU A 44 9.64 -3.88 2.13
C GLU A 44 10.35 -2.52 2.06
N ASP A 45 10.79 -2.12 0.87
CA ASP A 45 11.43 -0.81 0.64
C ASP A 45 10.49 0.33 1.03
N VAL A 46 9.22 0.28 0.60
CA VAL A 46 8.22 1.28 0.97
C VAL A 46 8.01 1.30 2.48
N ALA A 47 7.90 0.14 3.13
CA ALA A 47 7.71 0.07 4.58
C ALA A 47 8.88 0.70 5.34
N GLN A 48 10.11 0.43 4.94
CA GLN A 48 11.30 1.05 5.50
C GLN A 48 11.30 2.58 5.30
N GLU A 49 10.99 3.04 4.08
CA GLU A 49 10.91 4.47 3.79
C GLU A 49 9.84 5.19 4.61
N VAL A 50 8.70 4.54 4.90
CA VAL A 50 7.66 5.10 5.77
C VAL A 50 8.22 5.40 7.16
N PHE A 51 8.91 4.44 7.80
CA PHE A 51 9.46 4.64 9.14
C PHE A 51 10.59 5.67 9.15
N ILE A 52 11.44 5.70 8.11
CA ILE A 52 12.46 6.73 7.96
C ILE A 52 11.79 8.12 7.84
N GLN A 53 10.74 8.23 7.05
CA GLN A 53 10.00 9.49 6.91
C GLN A 53 9.34 9.92 8.22
N VAL A 54 8.72 8.99 8.96
CA VAL A 54 8.15 9.27 10.27
C VAL A 54 9.22 9.84 11.20
N TYR A 55 10.37 9.16 11.33
CA TYR A 55 11.47 9.62 12.16
C TYR A 55 11.91 11.05 11.81
N ARG A 56 11.99 11.37 10.53
CA ARG A 56 12.42 12.69 10.05
C ARG A 56 11.36 13.78 10.21
N SER A 57 10.07 13.42 10.13
CA SER A 57 8.98 14.41 10.03
C SER A 57 8.00 14.43 11.21
N ILE A 58 8.20 13.59 12.23
CA ILE A 58 7.30 13.50 13.40
C ILE A 58 7.15 14.82 14.16
N HIS A 59 8.18 15.67 14.18
CA HIS A 59 8.11 17.00 14.78
C HIS A 59 7.03 17.88 14.14
N GLY A 60 6.77 17.71 12.84
CA GLY A 60 5.72 18.42 12.10
C GLY A 60 4.33 17.81 12.26
N PHE A 61 4.19 16.67 12.91
CA PHE A 61 2.90 16.04 13.12
C PHE A 61 2.06 16.85 14.13
N LYS A 62 0.94 17.41 13.66
CA LYS A 62 0.09 18.32 14.45
C LYS A 62 -0.98 17.62 15.29
N GLY A 63 -1.21 16.32 15.08
CA GLY A 63 -2.28 15.60 15.77
C GLY A 63 -3.69 15.90 15.23
N GLU A 64 -3.81 16.42 14.01
CA GLU A 64 -5.09 16.69 13.34
C GLU A 64 -5.77 15.41 12.86
N SER A 65 -5.06 14.29 12.86
CA SER A 65 -5.55 12.92 12.58
C SER A 65 -4.91 11.94 13.55
N LYS A 66 -5.39 10.69 13.57
CA LYS A 66 -4.70 9.61 14.28
C LYS A 66 -3.31 9.39 13.67
N LEU A 67 -2.36 8.95 14.50
CA LEU A 67 -1.02 8.58 14.03
C LEU A 67 -1.08 7.49 12.96
N SER A 68 -1.96 6.50 13.13
CA SER A 68 -2.19 5.45 12.14
C SER A 68 -2.66 5.99 10.78
N THR A 69 -3.59 6.95 10.76
CA THR A 69 -4.04 7.62 9.53
C THR A 69 -2.88 8.28 8.80
N TRP A 70 -2.00 8.95 9.54
CA TRP A 70 -0.82 9.60 8.98
C TRP A 70 0.17 8.58 8.40
N LEU A 71 0.42 7.46 9.10
CA LEU A 71 1.25 6.35 8.60
C LEU A 71 0.71 5.78 7.30
N TYR A 72 -0.59 5.46 7.22
CA TYR A 72 -1.22 4.94 6.00
C TYR A 72 -1.17 5.95 4.84
N ARG A 73 -1.29 7.24 5.14
CA ARG A 73 -1.15 8.29 4.13
C ARG A 73 0.26 8.31 3.54
N ILE A 74 1.30 8.20 4.38
CA ILE A 74 2.70 8.10 3.93
C ILE A 74 2.88 6.84 3.09
N ALA A 75 2.44 5.67 3.58
CA ALA A 75 2.57 4.39 2.89
C ALA A 75 1.90 4.41 1.51
N THR A 76 0.68 4.93 1.43
CA THR A 76 -0.06 5.07 0.18
C THR A 76 0.67 5.99 -0.80
N THR A 77 1.13 7.15 -0.33
CA THR A 77 1.84 8.12 -1.17
C THR A 77 3.14 7.52 -1.71
N ARG A 78 3.97 6.89 -0.85
CA ARG A 78 5.22 6.25 -1.26
C ARG A 78 4.99 5.11 -2.25
N SER A 79 3.99 4.28 -2.02
CA SER A 79 3.59 3.22 -2.95
C SER A 79 3.21 3.77 -4.33
N LEU A 80 2.43 4.85 -4.38
CA LEU A 80 2.05 5.50 -5.63
C LEU A 80 3.23 6.14 -6.35
N ASP A 81 4.12 6.81 -5.62
CA ASP A 81 5.31 7.44 -6.18
C ASP A 81 6.23 6.39 -6.81
N LEU A 82 6.40 5.24 -6.16
CA LEU A 82 7.13 4.11 -6.73
C LEU A 82 6.51 3.62 -8.04
N LEU A 83 5.19 3.40 -8.06
CA LEU A 83 4.48 2.96 -9.27
C LEU A 83 4.58 3.99 -10.41
N ARG A 84 4.48 5.29 -10.10
CA ARG A 84 4.63 6.38 -11.09
C ARG A 84 6.05 6.44 -11.64
N SER A 85 7.07 6.30 -10.79
CA SER A 85 8.47 6.25 -11.19
C SER A 85 8.72 5.10 -12.16
N ARG A 86 8.20 3.90 -11.87
CA ARG A 86 8.30 2.73 -12.74
C ARG A 86 7.60 2.94 -14.08
N LYS A 87 6.39 3.49 -14.10
CA LYS A 87 5.68 3.83 -15.34
C LYS A 87 6.47 4.84 -16.18
N SER A 88 7.13 5.80 -15.54
CA SER A 88 7.98 6.78 -16.23
C SER A 88 9.23 6.14 -16.84
N LYS A 89 9.94 5.30 -16.07
CA LYS A 89 11.12 4.56 -16.55
C LYS A 89 10.76 3.62 -17.71
N LYS A 90 9.60 2.92 -17.64
CA LYS A 90 9.12 2.08 -18.74
C LYS A 90 8.82 2.87 -20.02
N ARG A 91 8.15 4.02 -19.90
CA ARG A 91 7.91 4.89 -21.05
C ARG A 91 9.21 5.39 -21.68
N PHE A 92 10.16 5.82 -20.85
CA PHE A 92 11.48 6.25 -21.32
C PHE A 92 12.25 5.11 -21.98
N GLY A 93 12.28 3.93 -21.37
CA GLY A 93 12.87 2.71 -21.94
C GLY A 93 12.20 2.26 -23.24
N PHE A 94 10.88 2.44 -23.39
CA PHE A 94 10.16 2.17 -24.64
C PHE A 94 10.58 3.15 -25.73
N VAL A 95 10.67 4.43 -25.44
CA VAL A 95 11.18 5.45 -26.38
C VAL A 95 12.63 5.14 -26.78
N GLN A 96 13.47 4.73 -25.82
CA GLN A 96 14.85 4.35 -26.08
C GLN A 96 14.98 3.08 -26.90
N ARG A 97 14.03 2.11 -26.80
CA ARG A 97 13.96 0.89 -27.61
C ARG A 97 13.44 1.14 -29.03
N LEU A 98 12.61 2.14 -29.25
CA LEU A 98 12.24 2.56 -30.60
C LEU A 98 13.46 3.07 -31.39
N PHE A 99 14.56 3.38 -30.68
CA PHE A 99 15.82 3.89 -31.22
C PHE A 99 17.07 3.08 -30.85
N GLY A 100 16.91 1.85 -30.22
CA GLY A 100 18.04 1.02 -29.81
C GLY A 100 17.62 -0.37 -29.31
N ASP A 101 18.42 -1.39 -29.65
CA ASP A 101 18.27 -2.79 -29.23
C ASP A 101 18.25 -2.98 -27.70
N GLY A 102 17.32 -3.79 -27.17
CA GLY A 102 17.41 -4.17 -25.77
C GLY A 102 16.32 -5.06 -25.23
N ASN A 103 16.73 -6.07 -24.50
CA ASN A 103 15.98 -7.10 -23.78
C ASN A 103 14.94 -6.56 -22.80
N GLU A 104 13.75 -7.18 -22.75
CA GLU A 104 12.73 -6.95 -21.73
C GLU A 104 13.06 -7.69 -20.43
N PRO A 105 12.92 -7.06 -19.27
CA PRO A 105 12.86 -7.80 -18.01
C PRO A 105 11.49 -8.47 -17.88
N LEU A 106 11.46 -9.80 -17.76
CA LEU A 106 10.29 -10.56 -17.33
C LEU A 106 9.91 -10.14 -15.91
N TYR A 107 8.63 -9.83 -15.72
CA TYR A 107 8.07 -9.65 -14.37
C TYR A 107 7.89 -11.02 -13.72
N GLU A 108 8.69 -11.34 -12.74
CA GLU A 108 8.40 -12.42 -11.82
C GLU A 108 7.25 -11.99 -10.89
N LEU A 109 6.24 -12.86 -10.78
CA LEU A 109 5.13 -12.68 -9.84
C LEU A 109 5.67 -12.85 -8.42
N PRO A 110 5.20 -12.04 -7.45
CA PRO A 110 5.64 -12.20 -6.07
C PRO A 110 5.30 -13.61 -5.56
N ASP A 111 6.28 -14.29 -5.00
CA ASP A 111 6.06 -15.55 -4.28
C ASP A 111 5.36 -15.22 -2.95
N PHE A 112 4.07 -15.55 -2.84
CA PHE A 112 3.26 -15.30 -1.64
C PHE A 112 3.58 -16.30 -0.54
N ASN A 113 4.83 -16.35 -0.07
CA ASN A 113 5.26 -17.13 1.06
C ASN A 113 5.13 -16.37 2.39
N HIS A 114 4.01 -15.68 2.62
CA HIS A 114 3.75 -15.10 3.93
C HIS A 114 3.24 -16.20 4.89
N PRO A 115 3.84 -16.38 6.10
CA PRO A 115 3.56 -17.51 7.00
C PRO A 115 2.16 -17.56 7.61
N GLY A 116 1.25 -16.67 7.26
CA GLY A 116 -0.11 -16.59 7.82
C GLY A 116 -1.26 -17.09 6.94
N ILE A 117 -1.02 -17.60 5.70
CA ILE A 117 -2.11 -17.98 4.77
C ILE A 117 -2.09 -19.48 4.52
N ALA A 118 -3.15 -20.20 4.96
CA ALA A 118 -3.30 -21.64 4.78
C ALA A 118 -3.37 -22.05 3.28
N LEU A 119 -2.86 -23.25 2.94
CA LEU A 119 -2.63 -23.71 1.55
C LEU A 119 -3.83 -23.63 0.60
N ASP A 120 -5.05 -23.96 1.06
CA ASP A 120 -6.28 -23.89 0.25
C ASP A 120 -6.73 -22.45 -0.08
N ARG A 121 -6.21 -21.47 0.66
CA ARG A 121 -6.44 -20.05 0.38
C ARG A 121 -5.39 -19.44 -0.57
N LYS A 122 -4.25 -20.12 -0.80
CA LYS A 122 -3.13 -19.56 -1.60
C LYS A 122 -3.50 -19.31 -3.04
N GLU A 123 -4.18 -20.26 -3.72
CA GLU A 123 -4.58 -20.05 -5.12
C GLU A 123 -5.63 -18.97 -5.28
N ASN A 124 -6.65 -18.97 -4.41
CA ASN A 124 -7.69 -17.95 -4.41
C ASN A 124 -7.14 -16.58 -4.01
N SER A 125 -6.20 -16.53 -3.07
CA SER A 125 -5.50 -15.31 -2.69
C SER A 125 -4.64 -14.78 -3.83
N ALA A 126 -3.88 -15.61 -4.50
CA ALA A 126 -3.06 -15.21 -5.66
C ALA A 126 -3.92 -14.67 -6.81
N LYS A 127 -5.06 -15.31 -7.13
CA LYS A 127 -6.03 -14.81 -8.12
C LYS A 127 -6.59 -13.45 -7.71
N LEU A 128 -7.00 -13.31 -6.44
CA LEU A 128 -7.50 -12.04 -5.94
C LEU A 128 -6.45 -10.92 -6.01
N PHE A 129 -5.19 -11.20 -5.63
CA PHE A 129 -4.11 -10.22 -5.73
C PHE A 129 -3.84 -9.80 -7.18
N LYS A 130 -3.85 -10.75 -8.13
CA LYS A 130 -3.74 -10.43 -9.57
C LYS A 130 -4.90 -9.55 -10.05
N ALA A 131 -6.11 -9.83 -9.58
CA ALA A 131 -7.28 -9.02 -9.92
C ALA A 131 -7.18 -7.61 -9.31
N ILE A 132 -6.71 -7.48 -8.07
CA ILE A 132 -6.44 -6.18 -7.42
C ILE A 132 -5.40 -5.39 -8.20
N ALA A 133 -4.35 -6.04 -8.74
CA ALA A 133 -3.33 -5.39 -9.57
C ALA A 133 -3.92 -4.63 -10.77
N GLN A 134 -5.02 -5.14 -11.34
CA GLN A 134 -5.68 -4.58 -12.51
C GLN A 134 -6.64 -3.43 -12.18
N LEU A 135 -6.93 -3.18 -10.89
CA LEU A 135 -7.80 -2.06 -10.50
C LEU A 135 -7.15 -0.70 -10.78
N PRO A 136 -7.94 0.32 -11.14
CA PRO A 136 -7.49 1.72 -11.12
C PRO A 136 -6.92 2.11 -9.76
N GLU A 137 -5.91 2.98 -9.73
CA GLU A 137 -5.12 3.32 -8.53
C GLU A 137 -5.99 3.62 -7.30
N ASN A 138 -6.94 4.55 -7.39
CA ASN A 138 -7.79 4.91 -6.24
C ASN A 138 -8.71 3.79 -5.78
N GLN A 139 -9.18 2.92 -6.67
CA GLN A 139 -9.98 1.75 -6.31
C GLN A 139 -9.11 0.71 -5.59
N LYS A 140 -7.90 0.49 -6.07
CA LYS A 140 -6.92 -0.40 -5.45
C LYS A 140 -6.60 0.06 -4.02
N ILE A 141 -6.31 1.35 -3.83
CA ILE A 141 -6.01 1.92 -2.51
C ILE A 141 -7.19 1.72 -1.55
N ALA A 142 -8.38 2.17 -1.92
CA ALA A 142 -9.56 2.05 -1.07
C ALA A 142 -9.85 0.59 -0.71
N PHE A 143 -9.73 -0.31 -1.68
CA PHE A 143 -9.95 -1.74 -1.47
C PHE A 143 -8.89 -2.36 -0.55
N THR A 144 -7.61 -2.04 -0.75
CA THR A 144 -6.50 -2.51 0.09
C THR A 144 -6.69 -2.05 1.54
N LEU A 145 -6.92 -0.77 1.77
CA LEU A 145 -7.11 -0.22 3.12
C LEU A 145 -8.32 -0.84 3.83
N HIS A 146 -9.41 -1.10 3.09
CA HIS A 146 -10.59 -1.72 3.68
C HIS A 146 -10.44 -3.22 3.94
N LYS A 147 -9.80 -3.97 3.00
CA LYS A 147 -9.80 -5.43 3.04
C LYS A 147 -8.57 -6.04 3.71
N LEU A 148 -7.43 -5.36 3.70
CA LEU A 148 -6.21 -5.84 4.34
C LEU A 148 -5.99 -5.20 5.72
N GLU A 149 -6.45 -3.96 5.91
CA GLU A 149 -6.23 -3.21 7.14
C GLU A 149 -7.50 -2.96 7.95
N ASP A 150 -8.66 -3.47 7.49
CA ASP A 150 -9.96 -3.36 8.15
C ASP A 150 -10.39 -1.91 8.47
N LEU A 151 -9.90 -0.94 7.69
CA LEU A 151 -10.29 0.46 7.90
C LEU A 151 -11.75 0.70 7.52
N SER A 152 -12.43 1.50 8.32
CA SER A 152 -13.76 2.02 8.02
C SER A 152 -13.70 3.01 6.84
N TYR A 153 -14.82 3.24 6.17
CA TYR A 153 -14.90 4.23 5.09
C TYR A 153 -14.57 5.64 5.56
N GLN A 154 -14.85 5.96 6.82
CA GLN A 154 -14.44 7.22 7.44
C GLN A 154 -12.91 7.34 7.51
N GLU A 155 -12.21 6.32 8.04
CA GLU A 155 -10.75 6.32 8.14
C GLU A 155 -10.09 6.32 6.75
N ILE A 156 -10.65 5.58 5.78
CA ILE A 156 -10.19 5.60 4.39
C ILE A 156 -10.34 7.00 3.78
N SER A 157 -11.45 7.68 4.06
CA SER A 157 -11.67 9.05 3.58
C SER A 157 -10.63 10.02 4.13
N GLU A 158 -10.22 9.84 5.38
CA GLU A 158 -9.14 10.60 6.00
C GLU A 158 -7.78 10.28 5.37
N VAL A 159 -7.45 8.98 5.17
CA VAL A 159 -6.18 8.57 4.52
C VAL A 159 -6.09 9.10 3.10
N MET A 160 -7.17 8.99 2.32
CA MET A 160 -7.20 9.39 0.90
C MET A 160 -7.52 10.88 0.69
N GLU A 161 -7.73 11.65 1.76
CA GLU A 161 -8.11 13.08 1.71
C GLU A 161 -9.32 13.33 0.79
N THR A 162 -10.37 12.52 0.96
CA THR A 162 -11.57 12.56 0.15
C THR A 162 -12.84 12.44 1.02
N SER A 163 -14.01 12.48 0.44
CA SER A 163 -15.28 12.32 1.18
C SER A 163 -15.68 10.85 1.32
N VAL A 164 -16.44 10.52 2.37
CA VAL A 164 -17.00 9.17 2.58
C VAL A 164 -17.83 8.69 1.39
N PRO A 165 -18.73 9.51 0.78
CA PRO A 165 -19.44 9.09 -0.44
C PRO A 165 -18.50 8.78 -1.62
N ALA A 166 -17.36 9.46 -1.73
CA ALA A 166 -16.36 9.13 -2.74
C ALA A 166 -15.72 7.77 -2.49
N VAL A 167 -15.41 7.43 -1.24
CA VAL A 167 -14.90 6.10 -0.84
C VAL A 167 -15.94 5.02 -1.14
N GLU A 168 -17.22 5.24 -0.81
CA GLU A 168 -18.31 4.31 -1.15
C GLU A 168 -18.38 4.04 -2.65
N SER A 169 -18.30 5.09 -3.46
CA SER A 169 -18.27 4.97 -4.93
C SER A 169 -17.05 4.21 -5.44
N LEU A 170 -15.85 4.43 -4.83
CA LEU A 170 -14.64 3.70 -5.17
C LEU A 170 -14.77 2.23 -4.83
N MET A 171 -15.27 1.90 -3.64
CA MET A 171 -15.49 0.53 -3.18
C MET A 171 -16.52 -0.21 -4.03
N HIS A 172 -17.61 0.45 -4.39
CA HIS A 172 -18.61 -0.13 -5.28
C HIS A 172 -18.00 -0.48 -6.65
N ARG A 173 -17.30 0.46 -7.28
CA ARG A 173 -16.62 0.25 -8.56
C ARG A 173 -15.51 -0.80 -8.46
N ALA A 174 -14.74 -0.82 -7.38
CA ALA A 174 -13.71 -1.82 -7.15
C ALA A 174 -14.31 -3.25 -7.13
N LYS A 175 -15.39 -3.44 -6.37
CA LYS A 175 -16.10 -4.74 -6.31
C LYS A 175 -16.63 -5.18 -7.67
N GLN A 176 -17.22 -4.25 -8.45
CA GLN A 176 -17.71 -4.54 -9.79
C GLN A 176 -16.58 -4.93 -10.76
N ASN A 177 -15.47 -4.19 -10.73
CA ASN A 177 -14.32 -4.47 -11.57
C ASN A 177 -13.65 -5.80 -11.19
N LEU A 178 -13.47 -6.06 -9.90
CA LEU A 178 -12.94 -7.35 -9.43
C LEU A 178 -13.79 -8.53 -9.90
N ARG A 179 -15.12 -8.41 -9.78
CA ARG A 179 -16.03 -9.45 -10.26
C ARG A 179 -15.84 -9.73 -11.74
N LYS A 180 -15.80 -8.70 -12.58
CA LYS A 180 -15.58 -8.84 -14.03
C LYS A 180 -14.22 -9.45 -14.38
N ILE A 181 -13.17 -9.12 -13.60
CA ILE A 181 -11.83 -9.66 -13.82
C ILE A 181 -11.80 -11.14 -13.46
N LEU A 182 -12.34 -11.51 -12.29
CA LEU A 182 -12.36 -12.88 -11.80
C LEU A 182 -13.25 -13.81 -12.65
N GLU A 183 -14.38 -13.32 -13.17
CA GLU A 183 -15.25 -14.08 -14.09
C GLU A 183 -14.52 -14.43 -15.39
N LYS A 184 -13.70 -13.50 -15.92
CA LYS A 184 -12.89 -13.75 -17.14
C LYS A 184 -11.73 -14.73 -16.96
N GLU A 185 -11.22 -14.92 -15.74
CA GLU A 185 -10.15 -15.89 -15.46
C GLU A 185 -10.69 -17.30 -15.21
N THR A 186 -12.01 -17.47 -15.18
CA THR A 186 -12.67 -18.77 -14.92
C THR A 186 -13.20 -19.43 -16.21
N ASP A 187 -13.32 -18.66 -17.31
CA ASP A 187 -13.63 -19.11 -18.65
C ASP A 187 -12.34 -19.44 -19.46
#